data_af203310162a5537f5bd99f4fc0167e2
#
_entry.id   af203310162a5537f5bd99f4fc0167e2
#
_cell.length_a   1.000
_cell.length_b   1.000
_cell.length_c   1.000
_cell.angle_alpha   90.00
_cell.angle_beta   90.00
_cell.angle_gamma   90.00
#
_symmetry.space_group_name_H-M   'P 1'
#
loop_
_entity.id
_entity.type
_entity.pdbx_description
1 polymer ?
#
loop_
_entity_poly.entity_id
_entity_poly.type
_entity_poly.pdbx_seq_one_letter_code
_entity_poly.pdbx_strand_id
1 'polypeptide(L)'
;MKEMVHQSVLEVVQGDITQQDTEAIGNAANSRLAGGGGVDGAIHRAGGPTIMADLRAKYTGCPTGSAVITGGGNLKAKYVLHAVGPIYSGSPKDAQLLSSAYRTCLELCTQHKISSIAFPSISTGVYGYPVEEASRVALKTVKDHLKDHPEIKLVRFVLFDSKTHSVYEEALRELTKTT
;
A
#
# COMPACT_ATOMS: atom_id res chain seq x y z
N MET A 1 -9.26 5.17 12.91
CA MET A 1 -9.87 3.92 13.45
C MET A 1 -8.80 2.85 13.55
N LYS A 2 -8.70 2.21 14.69
CA LYS A 2 -7.71 1.16 14.97
C LYS A 2 -8.40 -0.12 15.37
N GLU A 3 -7.89 -1.24 14.89
CA GLU A 3 -8.34 -2.57 15.30
C GLU A 3 -7.12 -3.45 15.57
N MET A 4 -7.20 -4.23 16.62
CA MET A 4 -6.21 -5.28 16.85
C MET A 4 -6.52 -6.46 15.95
N VAL A 5 -5.54 -6.89 15.19
CA VAL A 5 -5.62 -8.10 14.36
C VAL A 5 -4.53 -9.04 14.88
N HIS A 6 -4.94 -10.00 15.70
CA HIS A 6 -4.01 -10.87 16.45
C HIS A 6 -3.05 -10.03 17.29
N GLN A 7 -1.75 -10.03 17.01
CA GLN A 7 -0.73 -9.28 17.75
C GLN A 7 -0.38 -7.93 17.09
N SER A 8 -1.07 -7.57 16.02
CA SER A 8 -0.75 -6.40 15.22
C SER A 8 -1.88 -5.38 15.26
N VAL A 9 -1.55 -4.13 14.89
CA VAL A 9 -2.54 -3.05 14.75
C VAL A 9 -2.80 -2.82 13.27
N LEU A 10 -4.07 -2.81 12.90
CA LEU A 10 -4.55 -2.37 11.58
C LEU A 10 -5.30 -1.06 11.77
N GLU A 11 -4.85 -0.02 11.09
CA GLU A 11 -5.30 1.35 11.31
C GLU A 11 -5.71 2.01 10.01
N VAL A 12 -6.76 2.81 10.06
CA VAL A 12 -7.24 3.62 8.93
C VAL A 12 -7.28 5.08 9.38
N VAL A 13 -6.54 5.94 8.69
CA VAL A 13 -6.48 7.38 9.00
C VAL A 13 -6.62 8.19 7.72
N GLN A 14 -7.06 9.44 7.88
CA GLN A 14 -6.99 10.44 6.80
C GLN A 14 -5.69 11.21 6.96
N GLY A 15 -4.96 11.40 5.87
CA GLY A 15 -3.71 12.14 5.93
C GLY A 15 -2.92 12.08 4.63
N ASP A 16 -1.65 12.45 4.73
CA ASP A 16 -0.71 12.50 3.63
C ASP A 16 0.30 11.36 3.79
N ILE A 17 0.34 10.46 2.80
CA ILE A 17 1.24 9.31 2.82
C ILE A 17 2.72 9.73 2.89
N THR A 18 3.07 10.88 2.32
CA THR A 18 4.45 11.37 2.30
C THR A 18 4.94 11.90 3.65
N GLN A 19 4.05 12.08 4.61
CA GLN A 19 4.38 12.56 5.95
C GLN A 19 4.43 11.46 7.00
N GLN A 20 4.21 10.22 6.61
CA GLN A 20 4.16 9.10 7.55
C GLN A 20 5.57 8.74 8.03
N ASP A 21 5.66 8.37 9.31
CA ASP A 21 6.92 7.98 9.95
C ASP A 21 7.04 6.48 10.23
N THR A 22 6.16 5.70 9.65
CA THR A 22 6.33 4.24 9.59
C THR A 22 7.65 3.89 8.91
N GLU A 23 8.21 2.72 9.19
CA GLU A 23 9.49 2.33 8.58
C GLU A 23 9.41 2.32 7.05
N ALA A 24 8.28 1.91 6.50
CA ALA A 24 8.04 1.92 5.07
C ALA A 24 6.73 2.61 4.74
N ILE A 25 6.64 3.12 3.51
CA ILE A 25 5.37 3.51 2.90
C ILE A 25 5.20 2.73 1.60
N GLY A 26 3.95 2.42 1.27
CA GLY A 26 3.59 1.87 -0.04
C GLY A 26 3.39 2.98 -1.06
N ASN A 27 3.76 2.70 -2.30
CA ASN A 27 3.51 3.56 -3.44
C ASN A 27 2.60 2.84 -4.43
N ALA A 28 1.73 3.57 -5.08
CA ALA A 28 0.91 3.06 -6.19
C ALA A 28 1.66 3.36 -7.50
N ALA A 29 2.54 2.44 -7.88
CA ALA A 29 3.40 2.60 -9.06
C ALA A 29 2.78 2.01 -10.31
N ASN A 30 3.37 2.31 -11.47
CA ASN A 30 3.04 1.64 -12.73
C ASN A 30 4.07 0.55 -13.04
N SER A 31 3.73 -0.34 -13.97
CA SER A 31 4.58 -1.50 -14.31
C SER A 31 5.94 -1.12 -14.90
N ARG A 32 6.07 0.07 -15.47
CA ARG A 32 7.35 0.58 -15.98
C ARG A 32 8.20 1.21 -14.90
N LEU A 33 7.65 1.46 -13.71
CA LEU A 33 8.29 2.19 -12.62
C LEU A 33 8.77 3.58 -13.08
N ALA A 34 8.00 4.20 -13.95
CA ALA A 34 8.42 5.41 -14.68
C ALA A 34 8.03 6.71 -13.98
N GLY A 35 7.39 6.62 -12.82
CA GLY A 35 6.80 7.78 -12.18
C GLY A 35 5.44 8.14 -12.81
N GLY A 36 4.80 9.15 -12.29
CA GLY A 36 3.49 9.58 -12.77
C GLY A 36 2.90 10.65 -11.88
N GLY A 37 1.58 10.80 -11.92
CA GLY A 37 0.83 11.72 -11.08
C GLY A 37 0.34 11.07 -9.79
N GLY A 38 -0.62 11.71 -9.13
CA GLY A 38 -1.24 11.20 -7.91
C GLY A 38 -0.26 10.89 -6.80
N VAL A 39 -0.47 9.77 -6.12
CA VAL A 39 0.38 9.32 -5.02
C VAL A 39 1.83 9.11 -5.47
N ASP A 40 2.02 8.46 -6.61
CA ASP A 40 3.35 8.20 -7.16
C ASP A 40 4.14 9.51 -7.36
N GLY A 41 3.51 10.50 -7.99
CA GLY A 41 4.12 11.81 -8.18
C GLY A 41 4.44 12.51 -6.86
N ALA A 42 3.53 12.44 -5.89
CA ALA A 42 3.72 13.05 -4.57
C ALA A 42 4.92 12.42 -3.84
N ILE A 43 5.04 11.09 -3.87
CA ILE A 43 6.14 10.38 -3.22
C ILE A 43 7.49 10.75 -3.86
N HIS A 44 7.55 10.78 -5.20
CA HIS A 44 8.80 11.14 -5.87
C HIS A 44 9.19 12.59 -5.62
N ARG A 45 8.22 13.52 -5.57
CA ARG A 45 8.51 14.93 -5.25
C ARG A 45 9.01 15.09 -3.82
N ALA A 46 8.35 14.46 -2.86
CA ALA A 46 8.73 14.57 -1.44
C ALA A 46 10.04 13.85 -1.13
N GLY A 47 10.26 12.70 -1.74
CA GLY A 47 11.46 11.88 -1.52
C GLY A 47 12.70 12.35 -2.27
N GLY A 48 12.50 13.15 -3.31
CA GLY A 48 13.60 13.64 -4.14
C GLY A 48 14.08 12.62 -5.18
N PRO A 49 15.09 12.98 -5.99
CA PRO A 49 15.49 12.21 -7.18
C PRO A 49 16.14 10.86 -6.87
N THR A 50 16.57 10.63 -5.64
CA THR A 50 17.28 9.39 -5.27
C THR A 50 16.35 8.16 -5.35
N ILE A 51 15.05 8.32 -5.13
CA ILE A 51 14.10 7.19 -5.23
C ILE A 51 14.06 6.67 -6.68
N MET A 52 13.91 7.56 -7.66
CA MET A 52 13.89 7.17 -9.06
C MET A 52 15.24 6.62 -9.51
N ALA A 53 16.34 7.21 -9.03
CA ALA A 53 17.68 6.71 -9.33
C ALA A 53 17.87 5.28 -8.80
N ASP A 54 17.39 4.99 -7.60
CA ASP A 54 17.43 3.65 -7.00
C ASP A 54 16.59 2.65 -7.81
N LEU A 55 15.38 3.05 -8.23
CA LEU A 55 14.53 2.22 -9.09
C LEU A 55 15.24 1.84 -10.38
N ARG A 56 15.81 2.82 -11.08
CA ARG A 56 16.49 2.60 -12.36
C ARG A 56 17.76 1.77 -12.23
N ALA A 57 18.46 1.89 -11.10
CA ALA A 57 19.67 1.11 -10.85
C ALA A 57 19.38 -0.37 -10.61
N LYS A 58 18.21 -0.70 -10.02
CA LYS A 58 17.92 -2.05 -9.55
C LYS A 58 16.89 -2.80 -10.40
N TYR A 59 15.98 -2.08 -11.07
CA TYR A 59 14.82 -2.71 -11.72
C TYR A 59 14.62 -2.20 -13.13
N THR A 60 14.12 -3.06 -14.02
CA THR A 60 13.69 -2.69 -15.38
C THR A 60 12.18 -2.48 -15.45
N GLY A 61 11.46 -2.90 -14.44
CA GLY A 61 10.01 -2.80 -14.33
C GLY A 61 9.52 -3.69 -13.21
N CYS A 62 8.20 -3.73 -13.05
CA CYS A 62 7.55 -4.57 -12.03
C CYS A 62 6.21 -5.04 -12.59
N PRO A 63 5.94 -6.36 -12.61
CA PRO A 63 4.68 -6.85 -13.15
C PRO A 63 3.50 -6.46 -12.25
N THR A 64 2.33 -6.32 -12.86
CA THR A 64 1.08 -6.10 -12.13
C THR A 64 0.87 -7.22 -11.10
N GLY A 65 0.48 -6.84 -9.90
CA GLY A 65 0.31 -7.78 -8.78
C GLY A 65 1.56 -8.00 -7.97
N SER A 66 2.65 -7.31 -8.27
CA SER A 66 3.92 -7.41 -7.56
C SER A 66 4.36 -6.07 -6.98
N ALA A 67 5.51 -6.05 -6.34
CA ALA A 67 6.09 -4.85 -5.75
C ALA A 67 7.60 -4.97 -5.67
N VAL A 68 8.28 -3.81 -5.64
CA VAL A 68 9.73 -3.72 -5.43
C VAL A 68 10.04 -2.69 -4.37
N ILE A 69 11.22 -2.75 -3.78
CA ILE A 69 11.63 -1.90 -2.66
C ILE A 69 12.78 -0.98 -3.04
N THR A 70 12.70 0.27 -2.57
CA THR A 70 13.81 1.24 -2.63
C THR A 70 13.98 1.90 -1.27
N GLY A 71 15.05 2.67 -1.11
CA GLY A 71 15.16 3.61 -0.01
C GLY A 71 14.13 4.74 -0.11
N GLY A 72 13.95 5.47 0.98
CA GLY A 72 12.95 6.54 1.09
C GLY A 72 13.43 7.93 0.69
N GLY A 73 14.70 8.09 0.36
CA GLY A 73 15.25 9.41 0.02
C GLY A 73 15.06 10.41 1.17
N ASN A 74 14.43 11.54 0.89
CA ASN A 74 14.17 12.59 1.88
C ASN A 74 12.92 12.37 2.73
N LEU A 75 12.18 11.27 2.50
CA LEU A 75 10.99 10.94 3.29
C LEU A 75 11.37 10.58 4.72
N LYS A 76 10.40 10.69 5.65
CA LYS A 76 10.57 10.17 7.02
C LYS A 76 10.68 8.66 7.03
N ALA A 77 9.93 7.98 6.16
CA ALA A 77 10.01 6.53 5.99
C ALA A 77 11.37 6.16 5.38
N LYS A 78 11.97 5.09 5.88
CA LYS A 78 13.27 4.59 5.40
C LYS A 78 13.16 3.91 4.04
N TYR A 79 12.01 3.32 3.74
CA TYR A 79 11.79 2.51 2.55
C TYR A 79 10.51 2.90 1.84
N VAL A 80 10.52 2.75 0.53
CA VAL A 80 9.30 2.82 -0.29
C VAL A 80 9.11 1.47 -0.98
N LEU A 81 7.93 0.90 -0.83
CA LEU A 81 7.53 -0.33 -1.49
C LEU A 81 6.61 0.03 -2.64
N HIS A 82 7.12 -0.11 -3.87
CA HIS A 82 6.44 0.30 -5.09
C HIS A 82 5.56 -0.84 -5.58
N ALA A 83 4.28 -0.77 -5.26
CA ALA A 83 3.30 -1.79 -5.60
C ALA A 83 2.63 -1.45 -6.94
N VAL A 84 2.46 -2.44 -7.78
CA VAL A 84 1.78 -2.28 -9.08
C VAL A 84 0.44 -2.99 -9.00
N GLY A 85 -0.60 -2.23 -8.72
CA GLY A 85 -1.97 -2.72 -8.75
C GLY A 85 -2.52 -2.81 -10.16
N PRO A 86 -3.64 -3.52 -10.35
CA PRO A 86 -4.25 -3.66 -11.66
C PRO A 86 -4.97 -2.38 -12.10
N ILE A 87 -5.03 -2.17 -13.41
CA ILE A 87 -6.01 -1.27 -14.01
C ILE A 87 -7.34 -2.01 -13.96
N TYR A 88 -8.38 -1.37 -13.42
CA TYR A 88 -9.66 -2.03 -13.24
C TYR A 88 -10.27 -2.42 -14.60
N SER A 89 -10.63 -3.68 -14.77
CA SER A 89 -11.18 -4.22 -16.00
C SER A 89 -12.56 -4.84 -15.84
N GLY A 90 -13.01 -5.02 -14.57
CA GLY A 90 -14.23 -5.76 -14.27
C GLY A 90 -14.04 -7.28 -14.27
N SER A 91 -12.84 -7.77 -14.50
CA SER A 91 -12.50 -9.19 -14.48
C SER A 91 -12.31 -9.69 -13.04
N PRO A 92 -12.64 -10.97 -12.75
CA PRO A 92 -12.31 -11.57 -11.45
C PRO A 92 -10.83 -11.56 -11.10
N LYS A 93 -9.95 -11.42 -12.10
CA LYS A 93 -8.50 -11.32 -11.88
C LYS A 93 -8.09 -10.04 -11.18
N ASP A 94 -8.89 -8.98 -11.27
CA ASP A 94 -8.57 -7.69 -10.65
C ASP A 94 -8.36 -7.82 -9.15
N ALA A 95 -9.27 -8.50 -8.46
CA ALA A 95 -9.16 -8.70 -7.01
C ALA A 95 -7.92 -9.53 -6.63
N GLN A 96 -7.61 -10.55 -7.41
CA GLN A 96 -6.42 -11.38 -7.20
C GLN A 96 -5.14 -10.58 -7.35
N LEU A 97 -5.07 -9.74 -8.39
CA LEU A 97 -3.91 -8.90 -8.67
C LEU A 97 -3.74 -7.81 -7.60
N LEU A 98 -4.83 -7.19 -7.19
CA LEU A 98 -4.79 -6.16 -6.13
C LEU A 98 -4.35 -6.79 -4.80
N SER A 99 -4.92 -7.92 -4.42
CA SER A 99 -4.53 -8.66 -3.23
C SER A 99 -3.05 -9.05 -3.29
N SER A 100 -2.58 -9.54 -4.43
CA SER A 100 -1.18 -9.92 -4.63
C SER A 100 -0.22 -8.74 -4.46
N ALA A 101 -0.58 -7.55 -4.95
CA ALA A 101 0.24 -6.36 -4.80
C ALA A 101 0.43 -5.99 -3.32
N TYR A 102 -0.63 -5.98 -2.54
CA TYR A 102 -0.54 -5.73 -1.10
C TYR A 102 0.24 -6.82 -0.37
N ARG A 103 -0.03 -8.09 -0.70
CA ARG A 103 0.65 -9.22 -0.08
C ARG A 103 2.14 -9.20 -0.35
N THR A 104 2.55 -8.89 -1.57
CA THR A 104 3.98 -8.80 -1.94
C THR A 104 4.68 -7.72 -1.12
N CYS A 105 4.02 -6.57 -0.91
CA CYS A 105 4.56 -5.54 -0.02
C CYS A 105 4.78 -6.07 1.40
N LEU A 106 3.82 -6.81 1.94
CA LEU A 106 3.95 -7.37 3.29
C LEU A 106 5.04 -8.45 3.37
N GLU A 107 5.19 -9.25 2.32
CA GLU A 107 6.29 -10.21 2.23
C GLU A 107 7.65 -9.50 2.19
N LEU A 108 7.76 -8.40 1.46
CA LEU A 108 8.98 -7.57 1.44
C LEU A 108 9.27 -6.99 2.83
N CYS A 109 8.24 -6.60 3.58
CA CYS A 109 8.42 -6.15 4.96
C CYS A 109 9.08 -7.24 5.81
N THR A 110 8.61 -8.46 5.73
CA THR A 110 9.20 -9.59 6.46
C THR A 110 10.65 -9.83 6.04
N GLN A 111 10.92 -9.86 4.73
CA GLN A 111 12.26 -10.07 4.19
C GLN A 111 13.26 -9.01 4.66
N HIS A 112 12.83 -7.77 4.76
CA HIS A 112 13.68 -6.64 5.13
C HIS A 112 13.56 -6.25 6.61
N LYS A 113 12.88 -7.05 7.41
CA LYS A 113 12.67 -6.82 8.85
C LYS A 113 12.00 -5.47 9.15
N ILE A 114 11.03 -5.13 8.32
CA ILE A 114 10.22 -3.91 8.47
C ILE A 114 8.98 -4.28 9.29
N SER A 115 8.77 -3.59 10.40
CA SER A 115 7.67 -3.88 11.34
C SER A 115 6.47 -2.96 11.19
N SER A 116 6.60 -1.86 10.43
CA SER A 116 5.51 -0.90 10.23
C SER A 116 5.48 -0.39 8.80
N ILE A 117 4.28 -0.32 8.22
CA ILE A 117 4.07 0.18 6.87
C ILE A 117 2.77 0.98 6.79
N ALA A 118 2.79 2.07 6.02
CA ALA A 118 1.61 2.83 5.66
C ALA A 118 1.30 2.65 4.18
N PHE A 119 0.05 2.36 3.85
CA PHE A 119 -0.40 2.14 2.47
C PHE A 119 -1.33 3.25 2.01
N PRO A 120 -1.24 3.67 0.73
CA PRO A 120 -2.29 4.41 0.08
C PRO A 120 -3.38 3.44 -0.42
N SER A 121 -4.46 3.98 -0.99
CA SER A 121 -5.45 3.17 -1.70
C SER A 121 -4.93 2.86 -3.12
N ILE A 122 -4.43 1.65 -3.31
CA ILE A 122 -3.85 1.22 -4.58
C ILE A 122 -4.95 0.99 -5.62
N SER A 123 -4.70 1.37 -6.87
CA SER A 123 -5.57 1.21 -8.05
C SER A 123 -6.85 2.05 -8.08
N THR A 124 -7.16 2.84 -7.07
CA THR A 124 -8.44 3.57 -6.99
C THR A 124 -8.42 4.97 -7.61
N GLY A 125 -7.25 5.44 -8.02
CA GLY A 125 -7.12 6.71 -8.75
C GLY A 125 -7.37 6.52 -10.24
N VAL A 126 -6.38 6.83 -11.05
CA VAL A 126 -6.44 6.75 -12.52
C VAL A 126 -6.80 5.35 -13.01
N TYR A 127 -6.42 4.32 -12.27
CA TYR A 127 -6.70 2.93 -12.64
C TYR A 127 -8.17 2.54 -12.45
N GLY A 128 -8.98 3.38 -11.82
CA GLY A 128 -10.44 3.27 -11.82
C GLY A 128 -11.04 2.15 -10.99
N TYR A 129 -10.30 1.52 -10.12
CA TYR A 129 -10.85 0.47 -9.25
C TYR A 129 -11.88 1.11 -8.29
N PRO A 130 -13.13 0.57 -8.20
CA PRO A 130 -14.11 1.10 -7.25
C PRO A 130 -13.60 1.02 -5.82
N VAL A 131 -13.69 2.13 -5.09
CA VAL A 131 -13.09 2.26 -3.76
C VAL A 131 -13.69 1.25 -2.77
N GLU A 132 -15.01 1.02 -2.81
CA GLU A 132 -15.68 0.06 -1.93
C GLU A 132 -15.11 -1.34 -2.09
N GLU A 133 -14.96 -1.80 -3.32
CA GLU A 133 -14.41 -3.14 -3.60
C GLU A 133 -12.92 -3.20 -3.26
N ALA A 134 -12.16 -2.18 -3.65
CA ALA A 134 -10.73 -2.11 -3.39
C ALA A 134 -10.42 -2.13 -1.89
N SER A 135 -11.19 -1.40 -1.09
CA SER A 135 -11.00 -1.35 0.36
C SER A 135 -11.20 -2.73 1.01
N ARG A 136 -12.21 -3.47 0.56
CA ARG A 136 -12.46 -4.83 1.08
C ARG A 136 -11.32 -5.78 0.74
N VAL A 137 -10.84 -5.73 -0.49
CA VAL A 137 -9.70 -6.55 -0.94
C VAL A 137 -8.45 -6.23 -0.12
N ALA A 138 -8.14 -4.94 0.01
CA ALA A 138 -6.96 -4.47 0.73
C ALA A 138 -6.97 -4.89 2.20
N LEU A 139 -8.05 -4.57 2.90
CA LEU A 139 -8.14 -4.84 4.34
C LEU A 139 -8.18 -6.34 4.65
N LYS A 140 -8.91 -7.12 3.84
CA LYS A 140 -8.95 -8.57 4.00
C LYS A 140 -7.57 -9.20 3.78
N THR A 141 -6.86 -8.77 2.75
CA THR A 141 -5.52 -9.26 2.44
C THR A 141 -4.57 -9.00 3.60
N VAL A 142 -4.58 -7.78 4.14
CA VAL A 142 -3.75 -7.41 5.27
C VAL A 142 -4.12 -8.20 6.52
N LYS A 143 -5.41 -8.29 6.83
CA LYS A 143 -5.89 -9.06 8.00
C LYS A 143 -5.43 -10.52 7.93
N ASP A 144 -5.62 -11.16 6.79
CA ASP A 144 -5.24 -12.57 6.61
C ASP A 144 -3.73 -12.76 6.75
N HIS A 145 -2.94 -11.83 6.21
CA HIS A 145 -1.48 -11.89 6.30
C HIS A 145 -0.98 -11.70 7.74
N LEU A 146 -1.54 -10.74 8.47
CA LEU A 146 -1.14 -10.44 9.85
C LEU A 146 -1.40 -11.61 10.81
N LYS A 147 -2.35 -12.46 10.49
CA LYS A 147 -2.64 -13.66 11.29
C LYS A 147 -1.41 -14.54 11.45
N ASP A 148 -0.63 -14.70 10.39
CA ASP A 148 0.53 -15.59 10.35
C ASP A 148 1.87 -14.84 10.42
N HIS A 149 1.83 -13.50 10.56
CA HIS A 149 3.02 -12.65 10.51
C HIS A 149 3.05 -11.61 11.64
N PRO A 150 3.21 -12.05 12.90
CA PRO A 150 3.21 -11.14 14.05
C PRO A 150 4.44 -10.21 14.09
N GLU A 151 5.45 -10.46 13.28
CA GLU A 151 6.61 -9.57 13.14
C GLU A 151 6.23 -8.21 12.52
N ILE A 152 5.12 -8.15 11.76
CA ILE A 152 4.57 -6.88 11.27
C ILE A 152 3.62 -6.35 12.34
N LYS A 153 4.02 -5.27 13.01
CA LYS A 153 3.30 -4.75 14.19
C LYS A 153 2.22 -3.74 13.83
N LEU A 154 2.41 -3.00 12.74
CA LEU A 154 1.48 -1.93 12.36
C LEU A 154 1.34 -1.88 10.83
N VAL A 155 0.10 -1.93 10.37
CA VAL A 155 -0.27 -1.57 9.00
C VAL A 155 -1.28 -0.44 9.08
N ARG A 156 -0.96 0.69 8.45
CA ARG A 156 -1.80 1.89 8.45
C ARG A 156 -2.21 2.23 7.03
N PHE A 157 -3.50 2.30 6.76
CA PHE A 157 -4.01 2.84 5.51
C PHE A 157 -4.18 4.35 5.66
N VAL A 158 -3.56 5.12 4.78
CA VAL A 158 -3.56 6.59 4.82
C VAL A 158 -4.28 7.08 3.57
N LEU A 159 -5.47 7.64 3.77
CA LEU A 159 -6.33 8.08 2.67
C LEU A 159 -6.33 9.60 2.64
N PHE A 160 -6.07 10.16 1.45
CA PHE A 160 -5.90 11.60 1.30
C PHE A 160 -7.21 12.36 1.50
N ASP A 161 -8.31 11.88 0.92
CA ASP A 161 -9.59 12.57 0.99
C ASP A 161 -10.56 11.90 1.97
N SER A 162 -11.54 12.68 2.45
CA SER A 162 -12.47 12.22 3.47
C SER A 162 -13.42 11.13 2.95
N LYS A 163 -13.78 11.18 1.68
CA LYS A 163 -14.69 10.18 1.08
C LYS A 163 -14.03 8.79 1.04
N THR A 164 -12.81 8.70 0.54
CA THR A 164 -12.06 7.44 0.52
C THR A 164 -11.80 6.94 1.93
N HIS A 165 -11.45 7.83 2.83
CA HIS A 165 -11.25 7.50 4.25
C HIS A 165 -12.51 6.88 4.86
N SER A 166 -13.69 7.47 4.62
CA SER A 166 -14.95 6.94 5.14
C SER A 166 -15.26 5.54 4.60
N VAL A 167 -14.98 5.30 3.33
CA VAL A 167 -15.17 3.98 2.71
C VAL A 167 -14.28 2.93 3.38
N TYR A 168 -13.02 3.26 3.62
CA TYR A 168 -12.08 2.34 4.29
C TYR A 168 -12.48 2.10 5.74
N GLU A 169 -12.94 3.12 6.48
CA GLU A 169 -13.43 2.94 7.85
C GLU A 169 -14.62 1.99 7.91
N GLU A 170 -15.58 2.17 7.01
CA GLU A 170 -16.76 1.29 6.94
C GLU A 170 -16.36 -0.15 6.60
N ALA A 171 -15.45 -0.33 5.65
CA ALA A 171 -14.94 -1.65 5.29
C ALA A 171 -14.23 -2.32 6.48
N LEU A 172 -13.47 -1.56 7.27
CA LEU A 172 -12.81 -2.08 8.46
C LEU A 172 -13.82 -2.51 9.52
N ARG A 173 -14.87 -1.71 9.76
CA ARG A 173 -15.95 -2.07 10.69
C ARG A 173 -16.62 -3.38 10.30
N GLU A 174 -16.96 -3.54 9.02
CA GLU A 174 -17.60 -4.75 8.51
C GLU A 174 -16.67 -5.97 8.66
N LEU A 175 -15.40 -5.79 8.39
CA LEU A 175 -14.42 -6.86 8.50
C LEU A 175 -14.27 -7.37 9.93
N THR A 176 -14.35 -6.48 10.92
CA THR A 176 -14.23 -6.85 12.34
C THR A 176 -15.49 -7.49 12.90
N LYS A 177 -16.66 -7.19 12.32
CA LYS A 177 -17.93 -7.82 12.72
C LYS A 177 -18.03 -9.30 12.35
N THR A 178 -17.26 -9.74 11.38
CA THR A 178 -17.32 -11.12 10.85
C THR A 178 -16.34 -12.08 11.54
N THR A 179 -15.67 -11.66 12.60
CA THR A 179 -14.71 -12.49 13.36
C THR A 179 -15.22 -13.00 14.70
#